data_a7a99174099d0cb18040d9d41d8f2a40
#
_entry.id   a7a99174099d0cb18040d9d41d8f2a40
#
_cell.length_a   1.000
_cell.length_b   1.000
_cell.length_c   1.000
_cell.angle_alpha   90.00
_cell.angle_beta   90.00
_cell.angle_gamma   90.00
#
_symmetry.space_group_name_H-M   'P 1'
#
loop_
_entity.id
_entity.type
_entity.pdbx_description
1 polymer ?
#
loop_
_entity_poly.entity_id
_entity_poly.type
_entity_poly.pdbx_seq_one_letter_code
_entity_poly.pdbx_strand_id
1 'polypeptide(L)'
;MTAEERSERRKDRLARNEALFREVSERVEEVGERAGLDMIDFICECGDADCTAAISLTESEYEQIRTDPVLFAILPGHAIPEIEDVVSEGDRFQVVRKHEEEEDIARATDPRA
;
A
#
# COMPACT_ATOMS: atom_id res chain seq x y z
N MET A 1 9.01 -12.77 -25.66
CA MET A 1 8.20 -11.81 -24.86
C MET A 1 8.32 -10.42 -25.43
N THR A 2 7.23 -9.75 -25.72
CA THR A 2 7.22 -8.38 -26.22
C THR A 2 7.50 -7.39 -25.08
N ALA A 3 7.83 -6.14 -25.43
CA ALA A 3 8.02 -5.08 -24.45
C ALA A 3 6.73 -4.80 -23.68
N GLU A 4 5.58 -4.90 -24.35
CA GLU A 4 4.27 -4.72 -23.75
C GLU A 4 3.97 -5.80 -22.70
N GLU A 5 4.25 -7.06 -23.02
CA GLU A 5 4.07 -8.18 -22.08
C GLU A 5 4.98 -8.04 -20.85
N ARG A 6 6.23 -7.59 -21.06
CA ARG A 6 7.16 -7.34 -19.94
C ARG A 6 6.64 -6.22 -19.03
N SER A 7 6.08 -5.17 -19.61
CA SER A 7 5.49 -4.05 -18.87
C SER A 7 4.30 -4.50 -18.04
N GLU A 8 3.42 -5.32 -18.61
CA GLU A 8 2.26 -5.87 -17.89
C GLU A 8 2.68 -6.76 -16.72
N ARG A 9 3.68 -7.61 -16.93
CA ARG A 9 4.21 -8.48 -15.86
C ARG A 9 4.86 -7.68 -14.75
N ARG A 10 5.57 -6.61 -15.11
CA ARG A 10 6.16 -5.71 -14.12
C ARG A 10 5.08 -5.04 -13.26
N LYS A 11 4.04 -4.51 -13.89
CA LYS A 11 2.92 -3.87 -13.17
C LYS A 11 2.19 -4.85 -12.26
N ASP A 12 1.95 -6.07 -12.73
CA ASP A 12 1.33 -7.13 -11.94
C ASP A 12 2.18 -7.45 -10.71
N ARG A 13 3.49 -7.61 -10.88
CA ARG A 13 4.41 -7.87 -9.76
C ARG A 13 4.43 -6.75 -8.75
N LEU A 14 4.48 -5.49 -9.21
CA LEU A 14 4.47 -4.33 -8.32
C LEU A 14 3.17 -4.27 -7.51
N ALA A 15 2.04 -4.50 -8.15
CA ALA A 15 0.74 -4.52 -7.48
C ALA A 15 0.64 -5.64 -6.45
N ARG A 16 1.20 -6.81 -6.73
CA ARG A 16 1.22 -7.94 -5.78
C ARG A 16 2.15 -7.68 -4.60
N ASN A 17 3.27 -7.00 -4.82
CA ASN A 17 4.17 -6.58 -3.73
C ASN A 17 3.44 -5.64 -2.76
N GLU A 18 2.70 -4.68 -3.28
CA GLU A 18 1.91 -3.76 -2.46
C GLU A 18 0.83 -4.49 -1.66
N ALA A 19 0.17 -5.46 -2.28
CA ALA A 19 -0.83 -6.27 -1.62
C ALA A 19 -0.23 -7.06 -0.46
N LEU A 20 0.96 -7.61 -0.64
CA LEU A 20 1.68 -8.34 0.42
C LEU A 20 2.03 -7.41 1.59
N PHE A 21 2.57 -6.23 1.31
CA PHE A 21 2.91 -5.27 2.36
C PHE A 21 1.66 -4.76 3.09
N ARG A 22 0.56 -4.58 2.39
CA ARG A 22 -0.72 -4.22 3.03
C ARG A 22 -1.18 -5.31 4.00
N GLU A 23 -1.00 -6.56 3.64
CA GLU A 23 -1.32 -7.68 4.52
C GLU A 23 -0.48 -7.65 5.79
N VAL A 24 0.81 -7.30 5.68
CA VAL A 24 1.68 -7.10 6.83
C VAL A 24 1.18 -5.93 7.68
N SER A 25 0.80 -4.81 7.06
CA SER A 25 0.27 -3.64 7.77
C SER A 25 -0.99 -3.97 8.58
N GLU A 26 -1.87 -4.82 8.06
CA GLU A 26 -3.07 -5.27 8.81
C GLU A 26 -2.69 -5.96 10.12
N ARG A 27 -1.66 -6.78 10.10
CA ARG A 27 -1.17 -7.47 11.31
C ARG A 27 -0.48 -6.52 12.26
N VAL A 28 0.27 -5.55 11.74
CA VAL A 28 0.92 -4.50 12.54
C VAL A 28 -0.14 -3.67 13.27
N GLU A 29 -1.24 -3.34 12.59
CA GLU A 29 -2.35 -2.61 13.23
C GLU A 29 -2.93 -3.39 14.39
N GLU A 30 -3.17 -4.69 14.24
CA GLU A 30 -3.71 -5.52 15.31
C GLU A 30 -2.81 -5.50 16.56
N VAL A 31 -1.51 -5.62 16.36
CA VAL A 31 -0.53 -5.60 17.46
C VAL A 31 -0.50 -4.23 18.12
N GLY A 32 -0.45 -3.16 17.33
CA GLY A 32 -0.43 -1.79 17.84
C GLY A 32 -1.70 -1.44 18.63
N GLU A 33 -2.85 -1.87 18.13
CA GLU A 33 -4.14 -1.68 18.80
C GLU A 33 -4.17 -2.39 20.17
N ARG A 34 -3.74 -3.65 20.23
CA ARG A 34 -3.68 -4.41 21.47
C ARG A 34 -2.71 -3.81 22.48
N ALA A 35 -1.61 -3.21 22.00
CA ALA A 35 -0.65 -2.52 22.83
C ALA A 35 -1.09 -1.13 23.28
N GLY A 36 -2.21 -0.63 22.76
CA GLY A 36 -2.75 0.68 23.09
C GLY A 36 -1.91 1.84 22.56
N LEU A 37 -1.25 1.66 21.43
CA LEU A 37 -0.40 2.70 20.84
C LEU A 37 -1.22 3.77 20.13
N ASP A 38 -0.93 5.04 20.41
CA ASP A 38 -1.55 6.17 19.70
C ASP A 38 -1.02 6.31 18.28
N MET A 39 0.28 6.07 18.11
CA MET A 39 0.97 6.10 16.83
C MET A 39 1.58 4.73 16.57
N ILE A 40 1.33 4.19 15.39
CA ILE A 40 1.77 2.84 15.01
C ILE A 40 2.74 2.95 13.84
N ASP A 41 3.84 2.20 13.92
CA ASP A 41 4.81 2.12 12.82
C ASP A 41 4.38 1.00 11.87
N PHE A 42 3.74 1.39 10.77
CA PHE A 42 3.38 0.48 9.69
C PHE A 42 4.53 0.29 8.72
N ILE A 43 4.46 -0.74 7.89
CA ILE A 43 5.40 -0.90 6.80
C ILE A 43 4.94 -0.05 5.59
N CYS A 44 5.89 0.51 4.85
CA CYS A 44 5.59 1.20 3.59
C CYS A 44 4.99 0.20 2.59
N GLU A 45 3.80 0.49 2.09
CA GLU A 45 3.07 -0.41 1.17
C GLU A 45 3.41 -0.11 -0.30
N CYS A 46 4.65 0.27 -0.60
CA CYS A 46 5.07 0.51 -1.98
C CYS A 46 5.34 -0.81 -2.72
N GLY A 47 5.44 -0.72 -4.04
CA GLY A 47 5.65 -1.91 -4.88
C GLY A 47 7.07 -2.45 -4.90
N ASP A 48 8.03 -1.77 -4.27
CA ASP A 48 9.42 -2.22 -4.21
C ASP A 48 9.57 -3.34 -3.17
N ALA A 49 9.85 -4.55 -3.65
CA ALA A 49 9.99 -5.73 -2.78
C ALA A 49 11.12 -5.60 -1.76
N ASP A 50 12.10 -4.74 -2.03
CA ASP A 50 13.25 -4.52 -1.14
C ASP A 50 13.01 -3.39 -0.14
N CYS A 51 11.89 -2.70 -0.22
CA CYS A 51 11.58 -1.60 0.69
C CYS A 51 11.28 -2.13 2.10
N THR A 52 12.01 -1.60 3.08
CA THR A 52 11.82 -1.94 4.49
C THR A 52 11.47 -0.70 5.33
N ALA A 53 11.07 0.38 4.67
CA ALA A 53 10.78 1.63 5.36
C ALA A 53 9.54 1.52 6.24
N ALA A 54 9.57 2.19 7.38
CA ALA A 54 8.39 2.31 8.26
C ALA A 54 7.74 3.67 8.04
N ILE A 55 6.41 3.71 8.21
CA ILE A 55 5.62 4.93 8.18
C ILE A 55 4.77 4.99 9.44
N SER A 56 4.66 6.17 10.04
CA SER A 56 3.90 6.35 11.28
C SER A 56 2.52 6.90 10.99
N LEU A 57 1.49 6.15 11.38
CA LEU A 57 0.09 6.56 11.27
C LEU A 57 -0.63 6.29 12.59
N THR A 58 -1.67 7.07 12.85
CA THR A 58 -2.64 6.69 13.87
C THR A 58 -3.51 5.55 13.32
N GLU A 59 -4.13 4.79 14.21
CA GLU A 59 -5.10 3.77 13.80
C GLU A 59 -6.21 4.37 12.94
N SER A 60 -6.72 5.53 13.34
CA SER A 60 -7.78 6.22 12.61
C SER A 60 -7.36 6.61 11.18
N GLU A 61 -6.13 7.07 11.01
CA GLU A 61 -5.59 7.40 9.69
C GLU A 61 -5.51 6.15 8.82
N TYR A 62 -5.01 5.06 9.37
CA TYR A 62 -4.91 3.81 8.63
C TYR A 62 -6.29 3.25 8.27
N GLU A 63 -7.23 3.24 9.22
CA GLU A 63 -8.59 2.77 8.97
C GLU A 63 -9.29 3.56 7.86
N GLN A 64 -9.05 4.86 7.80
CA GLN A 64 -9.61 5.70 6.74
C GLN A 64 -9.09 5.29 5.35
N ILE A 65 -7.81 4.95 5.24
CA ILE A 65 -7.22 4.45 4.00
C ILE A 65 -7.86 3.11 3.63
N ARG A 66 -8.09 2.24 4.61
CA ARG A 66 -8.64 0.90 4.37
C ARG A 66 -10.13 0.88 4.02
N THR A 67 -10.80 2.02 4.00
CA THR A 67 -12.20 2.11 3.53
C THR A 67 -12.31 1.86 2.02
N ASP A 68 -11.22 2.00 1.28
CA ASP A 68 -11.19 1.73 -0.16
C ASP A 68 -10.04 0.75 -0.47
N PRO A 69 -10.32 -0.45 -0.98
CA PRO A 69 -9.29 -1.47 -1.20
C PRO A 69 -8.24 -1.12 -2.26
N VAL A 70 -8.44 -0.06 -3.03
CA VAL A 70 -7.46 0.37 -4.04
C VAL A 70 -6.52 1.47 -3.53
N LEU A 71 -6.62 1.84 -2.25
CA LEU A 71 -5.74 2.81 -1.61
C LEU A 71 -4.65 2.10 -0.79
N PHE A 72 -3.45 2.66 -0.85
CA PHE A 72 -2.28 2.14 -0.13
C PHE A 72 -1.52 3.29 0.52
N ALA A 73 -0.87 3.00 1.65
CA ALA A 73 -0.06 3.98 2.39
C ALA A 73 1.43 3.74 2.10
N ILE A 74 2.13 4.81 1.74
CA ILE A 74 3.55 4.74 1.38
C ILE A 74 4.35 5.84 2.04
N LEU A 75 5.67 5.64 2.12
CA LEU A 75 6.60 6.70 2.49
C LEU A 75 6.61 7.77 1.39
N PRO A 76 6.66 9.07 1.73
CA PRO A 76 6.73 10.12 0.72
C PRO A 76 7.82 9.88 -0.31
N GLY A 77 7.47 9.98 -1.59
CA GLY A 77 8.40 9.75 -2.69
C GLY A 77 8.49 8.31 -3.18
N HIS A 78 7.76 7.37 -2.58
CA HIS A 78 7.78 5.95 -2.98
C HIS A 78 6.67 5.57 -3.97
N ALA A 79 5.89 6.52 -4.47
CA ALA A 79 4.87 6.25 -5.48
C ALA A 79 5.49 5.74 -6.77
N ILE A 80 4.81 4.80 -7.42
CA ILE A 80 5.22 4.23 -8.70
C ILE A 80 4.20 4.69 -9.75
N PRO A 81 4.48 5.75 -10.53
CA PRO A 81 3.49 6.35 -11.42
C PRO A 81 2.93 5.43 -12.49
N GLU A 82 3.62 4.33 -12.79
CA GLU A 82 3.15 3.34 -13.76
C GLU A 82 1.85 2.66 -13.33
N ILE A 83 1.59 2.56 -12.02
CA ILE A 83 0.48 1.76 -11.47
C ILE A 83 -0.44 2.55 -10.56
N GLU A 84 -0.08 3.79 -10.21
CA GLU A 84 -0.83 4.53 -9.18
C GLU A 84 -0.64 6.02 -9.27
N ASP A 85 -1.56 6.74 -8.66
CA ASP A 85 -1.49 8.20 -8.49
C ASP A 85 -1.50 8.54 -7.01
N VAL A 86 -0.75 9.57 -6.64
CA VAL A 86 -0.79 10.12 -5.28
C VAL A 86 -2.09 10.91 -5.13
N VAL A 87 -2.93 10.52 -4.18
CA VAL A 87 -4.22 11.18 -3.93
C VAL A 87 -4.24 11.96 -2.62
N SER A 88 -3.26 11.75 -1.75
CA SER A 88 -3.11 12.54 -0.53
C SER A 88 -1.62 12.64 -0.18
N GLU A 89 -1.17 13.85 0.11
CA GLU A 89 0.22 14.12 0.47
C GLU A 89 0.31 14.58 1.92
N GLY A 90 1.34 14.09 2.62
CA GLY A 90 1.64 14.49 3.98
C GLY A 90 3.12 14.31 4.27
N ASP A 91 3.57 14.82 5.41
CA ASP A 91 4.99 14.75 5.80
C ASP A 91 5.40 13.35 6.26
N ARG A 92 4.47 12.62 6.88
CA ARG A 92 4.76 11.28 7.43
C ARG A 92 4.50 10.17 6.44
N PHE A 93 3.49 10.33 5.58
CA PHE A 93 3.09 9.33 4.60
C PHE A 93 2.32 9.97 3.46
N GLN A 94 2.20 9.25 2.36
CA GLN A 94 1.34 9.59 1.24
C GLN A 94 0.35 8.46 1.02
N VAL A 95 -0.79 8.77 0.41
CA VAL A 95 -1.77 7.76 0.01
C VAL A 95 -1.80 7.70 -1.51
N VAL A 96 -1.70 6.51 -2.06
CA VAL A 96 -1.77 6.27 -3.50
C VAL A 96 -3.03 5.48 -3.84
N ARG A 97 -3.58 5.75 -5.02
CA ARG A 97 -4.72 5.02 -5.57
C ARG A 97 -4.24 4.24 -6.79
N LYS A 98 -4.55 2.94 -6.86
CA LYS A 98 -4.22 2.10 -8.00
C LYS A 98 -4.88 2.61 -9.27
N HIS A 99 -4.18 2.49 -10.41
CA HIS A 99 -4.80 2.68 -11.71
C HIS A 99 -5.82 1.57 -11.97
N GLU A 100 -6.76 1.83 -12.87
CA GLU A 100 -7.86 0.90 -13.17
C GLU A 100 -7.38 -0.52 -13.50
N GLU A 101 -6.28 -0.65 -14.24
CA GLU A 101 -5.71 -1.95 -14.62
C GLU A 101 -5.28 -2.81 -13.42
N GLU A 102 -4.86 -2.19 -12.32
CA GLU A 102 -4.37 -2.87 -11.12
C GLU A 102 -5.41 -2.96 -10.01
N GLU A 103 -6.59 -2.37 -10.18
CA GLU A 103 -7.65 -2.39 -9.18
C GLU A 103 -8.13 -3.82 -8.87
N ASP A 104 -8.20 -4.69 -9.89
CA ASP A 104 -8.66 -6.06 -9.71
C ASP A 104 -7.75 -6.83 -8.76
N ILE A 105 -6.43 -6.65 -8.87
CA ILE A 105 -5.47 -7.27 -7.97
C ILE A 105 -5.67 -6.75 -6.55
N ALA A 106 -5.80 -5.43 -6.40
CA ALA A 106 -5.98 -4.81 -5.09
C ALA A 106 -7.25 -5.29 -4.39
N ARG A 107 -8.35 -5.46 -5.14
CA ARG A 107 -9.62 -5.95 -4.59
C ARG A 107 -9.58 -7.44 -4.26
N ALA A 108 -8.99 -8.24 -5.17
CA ALA A 108 -8.90 -9.69 -5.01
C ALA A 108 -7.99 -10.11 -3.84
N THR A 109 -7.01 -9.27 -3.50
CA THR A 109 -6.02 -9.53 -2.45
C THR A 109 -6.30 -8.76 -1.16
N ASP A 110 -7.43 -8.09 -1.05
CA ASP A 110 -7.78 -7.33 0.15
C ASP A 110 -8.07 -8.30 1.31
N PRO A 111 -7.29 -8.22 2.43
CA PRO A 111 -7.52 -9.08 3.59
C PRO A 111 -8.89 -8.90 4.23
N ARG A 112 -9.57 -7.79 3.95
CA ARG A 112 -10.88 -7.47 4.51
C ARG A 112 -12.05 -7.84 3.59
N ALA A 113 -11.73 -8.42 2.44
CA ALA A 113 -12.77 -8.83 1.48
C ALA A 113 -13.52 -10.08 1.94
#